data_5ce76ad329aeea7d9c036b2eff798cd8
#
_entry.id   5ce76ad329aeea7d9c036b2eff798cd8
#
_cell.length_a   1.000
_cell.length_b   1.000
_cell.length_c   1.000
_cell.angle_alpha   90.00
_cell.angle_beta   90.00
_cell.angle_gamma   90.00
#
_symmetry.space_group_name_H-M   'P 1'
#
loop_
_entity.id
_entity.type
_entity.pdbx_description
1 polymer ?
#
loop_
_entity_poly.entity_id
_entity_poly.type
_entity_poly.pdbx_seq_one_letter_code
_entity_poly.pdbx_strand_id
1 'polypeptide(L)'
;MSEVKKVVLAYSGGLDTSIIIPWLKEHYNNCEVIAVCGNVGQKGELEGLEERAKASGASKLYIEDLTDEFVEDYVIPTMQAGADYEGYLLGTSFARPILAKRVVEIARAEGADAVCHGSTGKGNDQVRFELAIMHFAPDLKIITPWREWDIQSRDEEIDYAEAHHIPLNISRETNYSKDKNLWHLSHEGLDLEDPGNEPQYDKAGFLELGVSPKTAPDKSEFVELEFEKGVPVALNGEKLKPAAIIAKLNEIGGRNGIGLYDVVENRLVGMKSRGVYETPGGTILYKAHEVLETLTLDKLTAHKKRELAITFGELVYDGQWFSPLRKALSAFVTSTQEHVTGKVRLELYKGNLINAGVWSPYSLYREDIATFAAGGDYKQSDATGFISIYGLPTKVQAIVNSEKEGE
;
A
#
# COMPACT_ATOMS: atom_id res chain seq x y z
N MET A 1 33.30 19.76 2.00
CA MET A 1 32.43 18.70 1.50
C MET A 1 33.22 17.95 0.44
N SER A 2 33.29 16.63 0.48
CA SER A 2 33.92 15.81 -0.56
C SER A 2 33.21 16.08 -1.89
N GLU A 3 33.97 16.16 -2.97
CA GLU A 3 33.44 16.30 -4.32
C GLU A 3 32.61 15.06 -4.68
N VAL A 4 31.37 15.26 -5.14
CA VAL A 4 30.48 14.16 -5.57
C VAL A 4 30.91 13.74 -6.97
N LYS A 5 31.38 12.51 -7.12
CA LYS A 5 31.88 11.95 -8.40
C LYS A 5 30.92 10.91 -8.98
N LYS A 6 30.17 10.22 -8.12
CA LYS A 6 29.25 9.16 -8.51
C LYS A 6 27.95 9.25 -7.73
N VAL A 7 26.84 9.24 -8.44
CA VAL A 7 25.47 9.32 -7.89
C VAL A 7 24.65 8.11 -8.34
N VAL A 8 23.92 7.49 -7.44
CA VAL A 8 22.91 6.48 -7.78
C VAL A 8 21.53 7.12 -7.68
N LEU A 9 20.80 7.11 -8.78
CA LEU A 9 19.49 7.73 -8.94
C LEU A 9 18.38 6.69 -8.90
N ALA A 10 17.37 6.87 -8.02
CA ALA A 10 16.09 6.16 -8.11
C ALA A 10 15.38 6.62 -9.39
N TYR A 11 15.29 5.74 -10.38
CA TYR A 11 14.88 6.05 -11.75
C TYR A 11 13.61 5.30 -12.15
N SER A 12 12.57 6.04 -12.49
CA SER A 12 11.31 5.47 -12.99
C SER A 12 11.20 5.48 -14.53
N GLY A 13 12.04 6.24 -15.19
CA GLY A 13 11.96 6.47 -16.65
C GLY A 13 10.91 7.50 -17.07
N GLY A 14 10.24 8.14 -16.11
CA GLY A 14 9.36 9.27 -16.33
C GLY A 14 10.13 10.56 -16.63
N LEU A 15 9.42 11.64 -16.96
CA LEU A 15 9.99 12.96 -17.29
C LEU A 15 10.90 13.42 -16.15
N ASP A 16 10.36 13.53 -14.93
CA ASP A 16 11.05 14.08 -13.77
C ASP A 16 12.40 13.40 -13.52
N THR A 17 12.43 12.05 -13.53
CA THR A 17 13.67 11.31 -13.27
C THR A 17 14.64 11.33 -14.44
N SER A 18 14.15 11.50 -15.68
CA SER A 18 15.01 11.55 -16.87
C SER A 18 15.76 12.88 -16.97
N ILE A 19 15.12 14.00 -16.62
CA ILE A 19 15.78 15.32 -16.61
C ILE A 19 16.77 15.49 -15.45
N ILE A 20 16.62 14.73 -14.38
CA ILE A 20 17.56 14.73 -13.24
C ILE A 20 18.96 14.27 -13.66
N ILE A 21 19.09 13.37 -14.63
CA ILE A 21 20.39 12.83 -15.04
C ILE A 21 21.31 13.93 -15.61
N PRO A 22 20.92 14.72 -16.65
CA PRO A 22 21.75 15.81 -17.12
C PRO A 22 21.92 16.91 -16.07
N TRP A 23 20.89 17.22 -15.29
CA TRP A 23 20.98 18.20 -14.20
C TRP A 23 22.07 17.83 -13.17
N LEU A 24 22.16 16.56 -12.76
CA LEU A 24 23.21 16.08 -11.86
C LEU A 24 24.61 16.29 -12.45
N LYS A 25 24.78 16.03 -13.75
CA LYS A 25 26.05 16.22 -14.42
C LYS A 25 26.46 17.70 -14.48
N GLU A 26 25.53 18.59 -14.74
CA GLU A 26 25.78 20.04 -14.79
C GLU A 26 26.16 20.60 -13.42
N HIS A 27 25.51 20.15 -12.35
CA HIS A 27 25.68 20.70 -11.00
C HIS A 27 26.76 20.01 -10.17
N TYR A 28 27.19 18.79 -10.55
CA TYR A 28 28.16 17.99 -9.82
C TYR A 28 29.36 17.60 -10.71
N ASN A 29 29.92 18.58 -11.41
CA ASN A 29 31.18 18.46 -12.15
C ASN A 29 31.24 17.22 -13.07
N ASN A 30 30.18 17.00 -13.87
CA ASN A 30 30.02 15.86 -14.77
C ASN A 30 30.14 14.51 -14.07
N CYS A 31 29.51 14.36 -12.89
CA CYS A 31 29.52 13.14 -12.10
C CYS A 31 29.01 11.94 -12.91
N GLU A 32 29.44 10.76 -12.53
CA GLU A 32 28.85 9.51 -13.04
C GLU A 32 27.45 9.30 -12.43
N VAL A 33 26.46 9.05 -13.28
CA VAL A 33 25.08 8.80 -12.84
C VAL A 33 24.69 7.36 -13.19
N ILE A 34 24.38 6.58 -12.16
CA ILE A 34 23.88 5.21 -12.27
C ILE A 34 22.39 5.24 -11.97
N ALA A 35 21.58 4.81 -12.92
CA ALA A 35 20.13 4.72 -12.76
C ALA A 35 19.75 3.35 -12.16
N VAL A 36 18.77 3.35 -11.25
CA VAL A 36 18.23 2.13 -10.61
C VAL A 36 16.72 2.16 -10.67
N CYS A 37 16.14 1.17 -11.33
CA CYS A 37 14.70 0.94 -11.36
C CYS A 37 14.37 -0.38 -10.64
N GLY A 38 13.50 -0.35 -9.65
CA GLY A 38 12.92 -1.54 -9.04
C GLY A 38 11.64 -1.93 -9.76
N ASN A 39 11.56 -3.18 -10.22
CA ASN A 39 10.32 -3.78 -10.69
C ASN A 39 9.52 -4.27 -9.47
N VAL A 40 8.43 -3.58 -9.17
CA VAL A 40 7.44 -3.94 -8.16
C VAL A 40 6.09 -4.32 -8.79
N GLY A 41 6.12 -4.75 -10.07
CA GLY A 41 4.96 -5.19 -10.83
C GLY A 41 4.25 -4.10 -11.64
N GLN A 42 4.93 -2.98 -11.95
CA GLN A 42 4.45 -1.92 -12.85
C GLN A 42 4.58 -2.33 -14.32
N LYS A 43 3.72 -3.25 -14.75
CA LYS A 43 3.72 -3.77 -16.14
C LYS A 43 3.61 -2.63 -17.17
N GLY A 44 4.42 -2.72 -18.24
CA GLY A 44 4.44 -1.78 -19.36
C GLY A 44 5.35 -0.56 -19.16
N GLU A 45 5.69 -0.19 -17.93
CA GLU A 45 6.56 0.98 -17.65
C GLU A 45 8.05 0.69 -17.85
N LEU A 46 8.44 -0.60 -17.81
CA LEU A 46 9.83 -1.02 -17.98
C LEU A 46 10.28 -1.08 -19.46
N GLU A 47 9.33 -1.03 -20.39
CA GLU A 47 9.65 -1.08 -21.83
C GLU A 47 10.42 0.16 -22.29
N GLY A 48 11.53 -0.04 -23.01
CA GLY A 48 12.38 1.03 -23.51
C GLY A 48 13.13 1.83 -22.43
N LEU A 49 13.13 1.35 -21.17
CA LEU A 49 13.75 2.04 -20.04
C LEU A 49 15.27 2.20 -20.21
N GLU A 50 15.94 1.17 -20.74
CA GLU A 50 17.39 1.21 -20.99
C GLU A 50 17.78 2.27 -22.01
N GLU A 51 17.03 2.36 -23.11
CA GLU A 51 17.26 3.37 -24.15
C GLU A 51 17.04 4.78 -23.60
N ARG A 52 15.98 4.99 -22.82
CA ARG A 52 15.70 6.29 -22.18
C ARG A 52 16.78 6.68 -21.17
N ALA A 53 17.20 5.77 -20.29
CA ALA A 53 18.27 6.05 -19.32
C ALA A 53 19.58 6.42 -20.01
N LYS A 54 19.96 5.67 -21.06
CA LYS A 54 21.14 5.93 -21.85
C LYS A 54 21.06 7.26 -22.60
N ALA A 55 19.93 7.55 -23.24
CA ALA A 55 19.72 8.81 -23.96
C ALA A 55 19.74 10.01 -23.01
N SER A 56 19.25 9.87 -21.78
CA SER A 56 19.37 10.89 -20.72
C SER A 56 20.80 11.05 -20.20
N GLY A 57 21.72 10.13 -20.51
CA GLY A 57 23.14 10.22 -20.16
C GLY A 57 23.54 9.40 -18.92
N ALA A 58 22.72 8.44 -18.45
CA ALA A 58 23.13 7.50 -17.43
C ALA A 58 24.30 6.64 -17.94
N SER A 59 25.28 6.38 -17.07
CA SER A 59 26.41 5.50 -17.38
C SER A 59 26.05 4.03 -17.29
N LYS A 60 25.07 3.70 -16.45
CA LYS A 60 24.60 2.34 -16.17
C LYS A 60 23.15 2.37 -15.73
N LEU A 61 22.38 1.32 -16.05
CA LEU A 61 21.05 1.09 -15.54
C LEU A 61 21.00 -0.29 -14.87
N TYR A 62 20.43 -0.32 -13.67
CA TYR A 62 19.98 -1.54 -13.00
C TYR A 62 18.46 -1.62 -13.06
N ILE A 63 17.93 -2.77 -13.50
CA ILE A 63 16.51 -3.11 -13.38
C ILE A 63 16.45 -4.32 -12.47
N GLU A 64 15.95 -4.13 -11.27
CA GLU A 64 15.93 -5.14 -10.21
C GLU A 64 14.50 -5.68 -10.05
N ASP A 65 14.33 -7.00 -10.20
CA ASP A 65 13.02 -7.62 -9.92
C ASP A 65 12.83 -7.78 -8.40
N LEU A 66 11.99 -6.95 -7.85
CA LEU A 66 11.64 -6.89 -6.43
C LEU A 66 10.23 -7.42 -6.16
N THR A 67 9.56 -8.01 -7.15
CA THR A 67 8.13 -8.35 -7.08
C THR A 67 7.81 -9.29 -5.91
N ASP A 68 8.55 -10.38 -5.75
CA ASP A 68 8.33 -11.33 -4.66
C ASP A 68 8.69 -10.68 -3.29
N GLU A 69 9.86 -10.03 -3.16
CA GLU A 69 10.26 -9.32 -1.93
C GLU A 69 9.25 -8.23 -1.54
N PHE A 70 8.76 -7.46 -2.52
CA PHE A 70 7.73 -6.45 -2.31
C PHE A 70 6.46 -7.03 -1.69
N VAL A 71 6.00 -8.17 -2.22
CA VAL A 71 4.78 -8.80 -1.72
C VAL A 71 5.02 -9.47 -0.37
N GLU A 72 6.06 -10.27 -0.23
CA GLU A 72 6.30 -11.09 0.97
C GLU A 72 6.70 -10.25 2.18
N ASP A 73 7.57 -9.23 2.00
CA ASP A 73 8.15 -8.48 3.11
C ASP A 73 7.40 -7.17 3.43
N TYR A 74 6.57 -6.65 2.50
CA TYR A 74 5.90 -5.36 2.68
C TYR A 74 4.37 -5.47 2.58
N VAL A 75 3.84 -6.07 1.53
CA VAL A 75 2.39 -6.18 1.33
C VAL A 75 1.76 -7.11 2.36
N ILE A 76 2.26 -8.35 2.48
CA ILE A 76 1.69 -9.35 3.38
C ILE A 76 1.70 -8.91 4.84
N PRO A 77 2.80 -8.41 5.44
CA PRO A 77 2.78 -7.93 6.81
C PRO A 77 1.80 -6.79 7.06
N THR A 78 1.62 -5.89 6.10
CA THR A 78 0.67 -4.77 6.18
C THR A 78 -0.78 -5.27 6.10
N MET A 79 -1.06 -6.22 5.20
CA MET A 79 -2.35 -6.88 5.10
C MET A 79 -2.68 -7.68 6.36
N GLN A 80 -1.75 -8.48 6.88
CA GLN A 80 -1.91 -9.23 8.13
C GLN A 80 -2.21 -8.31 9.32
N ALA A 81 -1.62 -7.10 9.33
CA ALA A 81 -1.96 -6.08 10.32
C ALA A 81 -3.39 -5.55 10.17
N GLY A 82 -4.00 -5.70 8.99
CA GLY A 82 -5.25 -5.05 8.63
C GLY A 82 -5.09 -3.52 8.57
N ALA A 83 -3.87 -3.07 8.23
CA ALA A 83 -3.49 -1.66 8.29
C ALA A 83 -3.83 -0.94 6.99
N ASP A 84 -4.44 0.22 7.13
CA ASP A 84 -4.67 1.20 6.08
C ASP A 84 -4.36 2.60 6.62
N TYR A 85 -4.38 3.59 5.75
CA TYR A 85 -4.34 4.98 6.16
C TYR A 85 -5.56 5.71 5.57
N GLU A 86 -6.50 6.07 6.44
CA GLU A 86 -7.75 6.72 6.05
C GLU A 86 -8.53 5.95 4.94
N GLY A 87 -8.40 4.61 4.92
CA GLY A 87 -8.98 3.70 3.93
C GLY A 87 -8.10 3.43 2.71
N TYR A 88 -7.04 4.18 2.50
CA TYR A 88 -6.03 3.93 1.49
C TYR A 88 -5.15 2.73 1.87
N LEU A 89 -5.03 1.71 1.00
CA LEU A 89 -4.31 0.46 1.25
C LEU A 89 -2.78 0.55 1.03
N LEU A 90 -2.21 1.74 1.18
CA LEU A 90 -0.78 2.01 1.36
C LEU A 90 0.16 1.59 0.21
N GLY A 91 -0.33 1.34 -1.00
CA GLY A 91 0.45 0.77 -2.09
C GLY A 91 1.72 1.54 -2.47
N THR A 92 1.66 2.87 -2.54
CA THR A 92 2.85 3.71 -2.74
C THR A 92 3.72 3.76 -1.49
N SER A 93 3.09 3.80 -0.30
CA SER A 93 3.78 4.04 0.97
C SER A 93 4.77 2.94 1.33
N PHE A 94 4.43 1.67 1.12
CA PHE A 94 5.34 0.56 1.39
C PHE A 94 6.23 0.19 0.17
N ALA A 95 5.94 0.72 -1.04
CA ALA A 95 6.83 0.53 -2.19
C ALA A 95 8.11 1.39 -2.09
N ARG A 96 8.05 2.60 -1.52
CA ARG A 96 9.23 3.48 -1.44
C ARG A 96 10.35 2.94 -0.55
N PRO A 97 10.10 2.36 0.65
CA PRO A 97 11.15 1.78 1.47
C PRO A 97 11.96 0.67 0.79
N ILE A 98 11.33 -0.24 0.05
CA ILE A 98 12.05 -1.29 -0.67
C ILE A 98 12.89 -0.73 -1.81
N LEU A 99 12.36 0.23 -2.58
CA LEU A 99 13.09 0.88 -3.65
C LEU A 99 14.31 1.64 -3.10
N ALA A 100 14.13 2.40 -2.02
CA ALA A 100 15.22 3.13 -1.35
C ALA A 100 16.31 2.19 -0.81
N LYS A 101 15.92 1.06 -0.20
CA LYS A 101 16.84 0.01 0.25
C LYS A 101 17.70 -0.48 -0.92
N ARG A 102 17.09 -0.82 -2.05
CA ARG A 102 17.80 -1.32 -3.23
C ARG A 102 18.73 -0.26 -3.85
N VAL A 103 18.31 1.00 -3.90
CA VAL A 103 19.16 2.12 -4.34
C VAL A 103 20.41 2.24 -3.46
N VAL A 104 20.26 2.12 -2.14
CA VAL A 104 21.41 2.16 -1.21
C VAL A 104 22.32 0.96 -1.38
N GLU A 105 21.78 -0.25 -1.53
CA GLU A 105 22.57 -1.47 -1.76
C GLU A 105 23.45 -1.33 -3.01
N ILE A 106 22.88 -0.82 -4.11
CA ILE A 106 23.61 -0.56 -5.35
C ILE A 106 24.62 0.58 -5.17
N ALA A 107 24.26 1.65 -4.46
CA ALA A 107 25.17 2.75 -4.16
C ALA A 107 26.42 2.27 -3.41
N ARG A 108 26.24 1.40 -2.44
CA ARG A 108 27.36 0.76 -1.70
C ARG A 108 28.20 -0.13 -2.61
N ALA A 109 27.58 -0.97 -3.44
CA ALA A 109 28.27 -1.87 -4.35
C ALA A 109 29.10 -1.11 -5.41
N GLU A 110 28.58 0.02 -5.90
CA GLU A 110 29.22 0.87 -6.90
C GLU A 110 30.21 1.90 -6.30
N GLY A 111 30.30 1.98 -4.97
CA GLY A 111 31.14 2.98 -4.28
C GLY A 111 30.70 4.41 -4.56
N ALA A 112 29.40 4.67 -4.61
CA ALA A 112 28.84 5.98 -4.88
C ALA A 112 28.99 6.94 -3.69
N ASP A 113 29.13 8.23 -4.00
CA ASP A 113 29.26 9.31 -3.00
C ASP A 113 27.90 9.83 -2.54
N ALA A 114 26.88 9.64 -3.38
CA ALA A 114 25.53 10.14 -3.14
C ALA A 114 24.45 9.25 -3.75
N VAL A 115 23.25 9.40 -3.21
CA VAL A 115 22.01 8.88 -3.78
C VAL A 115 21.07 10.03 -4.13
N CYS A 116 20.24 9.85 -5.16
CA CYS A 116 19.31 10.86 -5.63
C CYS A 116 17.92 10.26 -5.83
N HIS A 117 16.88 11.05 -5.57
CA HIS A 117 15.50 10.72 -5.92
C HIS A 117 14.77 11.93 -6.52
N GLY A 118 13.76 11.66 -7.35
CA GLY A 118 12.95 12.66 -8.04
C GLY A 118 11.63 13.00 -7.35
N SER A 119 11.50 12.73 -6.07
CA SER A 119 10.26 13.06 -5.33
C SER A 119 10.15 14.57 -5.09
N THR A 120 8.93 15.11 -5.33
CA THR A 120 8.66 16.54 -5.15
C THR A 120 8.62 16.94 -3.68
N GLY A 121 8.91 18.22 -3.39
CA GLY A 121 8.84 18.77 -2.03
C GLY A 121 7.42 18.84 -1.43
N LYS A 122 6.38 18.64 -2.24
CA LYS A 122 4.97 18.63 -1.84
C LYS A 122 4.43 17.22 -1.53
N GLY A 123 5.17 16.16 -1.90
CA GLY A 123 4.76 14.78 -1.75
C GLY A 123 5.35 14.10 -0.49
N ASN A 124 4.69 13.05 -0.01
CA ASN A 124 5.18 12.23 1.10
C ASN A 124 6.38 11.36 0.69
N ASP A 125 6.53 11.06 -0.59
CA ASP A 125 7.54 10.12 -1.10
C ASP A 125 8.97 10.53 -0.80
N GLN A 126 9.24 11.85 -0.78
CA GLN A 126 10.55 12.36 -0.35
C GLN A 126 10.90 11.86 1.07
N VAL A 127 9.95 11.92 2.01
CA VAL A 127 10.16 11.46 3.38
C VAL A 127 10.38 9.95 3.41
N ARG A 128 9.59 9.18 2.67
CA ARG A 128 9.69 7.72 2.59
C ARG A 128 11.04 7.25 2.04
N PHE A 129 11.52 7.88 0.97
CA PHE A 129 12.86 7.61 0.44
C PHE A 129 13.95 7.98 1.43
N GLU A 130 13.93 9.21 1.93
CA GLU A 130 15.03 9.73 2.76
C GLU A 130 15.15 9.01 4.10
N LEU A 131 14.03 8.70 4.78
CA LEU A 131 14.08 7.93 6.04
C LEU A 131 14.66 6.53 5.83
N ALA A 132 14.33 5.86 4.71
CA ALA A 132 14.91 4.58 4.38
C ALA A 132 16.42 4.69 4.03
N ILE A 133 16.82 5.70 3.25
CA ILE A 133 18.23 5.96 2.94
C ILE A 133 19.01 6.25 4.22
N MET A 134 18.51 7.12 5.09
CA MET A 134 19.15 7.45 6.39
C MET A 134 19.29 6.22 7.28
N HIS A 135 18.33 5.30 7.22
CA HIS A 135 18.40 4.05 8.00
C HIS A 135 19.55 3.15 7.56
N PHE A 136 19.77 3.00 6.25
CA PHE A 136 20.78 2.06 5.70
C PHE A 136 22.14 2.72 5.43
N ALA A 137 22.16 4.02 5.17
CA ALA A 137 23.34 4.75 4.76
C ALA A 137 23.35 6.20 5.29
N PRO A 138 23.47 6.38 6.63
CA PRO A 138 23.44 7.73 7.24
C PRO A 138 24.62 8.63 6.81
N ASP A 139 25.64 8.07 6.21
CA ASP A 139 26.83 8.75 5.73
C ASP A 139 26.75 9.17 4.23
N LEU A 140 25.80 8.62 3.46
CA LEU A 140 25.64 9.01 2.06
C LEU A 140 24.93 10.36 1.94
N LYS A 141 25.42 11.19 1.02
CA LYS A 141 24.72 12.43 0.66
C LYS A 141 23.42 12.09 -0.08
N ILE A 142 22.32 12.70 0.31
CA ILE A 142 21.04 12.64 -0.41
C ILE A 142 20.91 13.90 -1.26
N ILE A 143 20.66 13.75 -2.56
CA ILE A 143 20.44 14.82 -3.51
C ILE A 143 18.97 14.82 -3.91
N THR A 144 18.36 15.99 -3.84
CA THR A 144 16.92 16.17 -4.04
C THR A 144 16.64 17.34 -4.97
N PRO A 145 16.75 17.17 -6.29
CA PRO A 145 16.69 18.26 -7.26
C PRO A 145 15.45 19.14 -7.11
N TRP A 146 14.27 18.58 -6.86
CA TRP A 146 13.04 19.34 -6.64
C TRP A 146 13.09 20.40 -5.52
N ARG A 147 14.06 20.32 -4.64
CA ARG A 147 14.29 21.33 -3.57
C ARG A 147 15.45 22.26 -3.88
N GLU A 148 16.17 22.02 -4.98
CA GLU A 148 17.41 22.71 -5.31
C GLU A 148 17.37 23.45 -6.66
N TRP A 149 16.58 22.96 -7.64
CA TRP A 149 16.51 23.52 -8.97
C TRP A 149 15.44 24.62 -9.13
N ASP A 150 15.56 25.39 -10.23
CA ASP A 150 14.65 26.49 -10.54
C ASP A 150 13.44 26.06 -11.40
N ILE A 151 13.37 24.80 -11.84
CA ILE A 151 12.25 24.23 -12.62
C ILE A 151 11.00 24.13 -11.72
N GLN A 152 9.93 24.82 -12.09
CA GLN A 152 8.74 24.93 -11.26
C GLN A 152 7.47 24.35 -11.88
N SER A 153 7.52 24.05 -13.17
CA SER A 153 6.35 23.56 -13.92
C SER A 153 6.71 22.42 -14.86
N ARG A 154 5.68 21.64 -15.21
CA ARG A 154 5.81 20.54 -16.18
C ARG A 154 6.23 21.03 -17.56
N ASP A 155 5.80 22.24 -17.97
CA ASP A 155 6.22 22.83 -19.25
C ASP A 155 7.72 23.13 -19.24
N GLU A 156 8.24 23.67 -18.15
CA GLU A 156 9.69 23.89 -17.98
C GLU A 156 10.49 22.58 -17.96
N GLU A 157 9.95 21.51 -17.37
CA GLU A 157 10.57 20.17 -17.45
C GLU A 157 10.65 19.68 -18.89
N ILE A 158 9.57 19.84 -19.67
CA ILE A 158 9.52 19.44 -21.08
C ILE A 158 10.52 20.28 -21.90
N ASP A 159 10.56 21.60 -21.70
CA ASP A 159 11.51 22.48 -22.39
C ASP A 159 12.96 22.09 -22.05
N TYR A 160 13.24 21.76 -20.78
CA TYR A 160 14.57 21.27 -20.37
C TYR A 160 14.92 19.94 -21.02
N ALA A 161 13.96 19.01 -21.07
CA ALA A 161 14.15 17.70 -21.71
C ALA A 161 14.40 17.83 -23.22
N GLU A 162 13.65 18.71 -23.91
CA GLU A 162 13.86 19.01 -25.34
C GLU A 162 15.24 19.60 -25.59
N ALA A 163 15.71 20.56 -24.76
CA ALA A 163 17.02 21.16 -24.84
C ALA A 163 18.17 20.14 -24.68
N HIS A 164 17.93 19.06 -23.89
CA HIS A 164 18.88 17.98 -23.66
C HIS A 164 18.68 16.77 -24.56
N HIS A 165 17.78 16.85 -25.56
CA HIS A 165 17.47 15.78 -26.52
C HIS A 165 17.01 14.47 -25.85
N ILE A 166 16.33 14.54 -24.70
CA ILE A 166 15.79 13.39 -24.00
C ILE A 166 14.54 12.90 -24.74
N PRO A 167 14.47 11.62 -25.17
CA PRO A 167 13.30 11.10 -25.85
C PRO A 167 12.14 10.97 -24.89
N LEU A 168 11.13 11.80 -25.03
CA LEU A 168 9.92 11.78 -24.22
C LEU A 168 8.76 11.18 -25.01
N ASN A 169 8.09 10.20 -24.45
CA ASN A 169 6.79 9.69 -24.93
C ASN A 169 5.63 10.47 -24.30
N ILE A 170 5.83 11.77 -24.03
CA ILE A 170 4.86 12.58 -23.28
C ILE A 170 4.33 13.65 -24.24
N SER A 171 3.01 13.67 -24.43
CA SER A 171 2.33 14.81 -25.04
C SER A 171 2.18 15.91 -23.99
N ARG A 172 2.15 17.17 -24.45
CA ARG A 172 1.78 18.34 -23.60
C ARG A 172 0.32 18.27 -23.11
N GLU A 173 -0.40 17.19 -23.46
CA GLU A 173 -1.72 16.92 -22.94
C GLU A 173 -1.66 16.61 -21.45
N THR A 174 -2.56 17.22 -20.73
CA THR A 174 -2.69 17.09 -19.28
C THR A 174 -3.07 15.68 -18.89
N ASN A 175 -2.14 14.92 -18.35
CA ASN A 175 -2.38 13.59 -17.79
C ASN A 175 -2.43 13.64 -16.28
N TYR A 176 -3.27 12.79 -15.66
CA TYR A 176 -3.23 12.56 -14.22
C TYR A 176 -1.84 12.08 -13.79
N SER A 177 -1.39 12.51 -12.62
CA SER A 177 -0.24 11.88 -11.97
C SER A 177 -0.64 10.49 -11.52
N LYS A 178 0.11 9.47 -11.94
CA LYS A 178 -0.18 8.06 -11.66
C LYS A 178 1.04 7.39 -11.05
N ASP A 179 0.82 6.53 -10.05
CA ASP A 179 1.82 5.63 -9.49
C ASP A 179 1.27 4.21 -9.49
N LYS A 180 1.99 3.30 -10.15
CA LYS A 180 1.54 1.93 -10.40
C LYS A 180 2.53 0.91 -9.85
N ASN A 181 2.00 -0.10 -9.20
CA ASN A 181 2.72 -1.31 -8.83
C ASN A 181 1.78 -2.52 -8.84
N LEU A 182 2.26 -3.69 -8.44
CA LEU A 182 1.42 -4.89 -8.40
C LEU A 182 0.19 -4.75 -7.49
N TRP A 183 0.28 -3.94 -6.44
CA TRP A 183 -0.77 -3.79 -5.43
C TRP A 183 -1.86 -2.81 -5.84
N HIS A 184 -1.49 -1.70 -6.47
CA HIS A 184 -2.41 -0.62 -6.76
C HIS A 184 -2.01 0.26 -7.96
N LEU A 185 -2.92 1.15 -8.31
CA LEU A 185 -2.69 2.33 -9.13
C LEU A 185 -3.34 3.54 -8.45
N SER A 186 -2.60 4.66 -8.36
CA SER A 186 -3.13 5.94 -7.89
C SER A 186 -3.37 6.91 -9.05
N HIS A 187 -4.35 7.81 -8.87
CA HIS A 187 -4.64 8.93 -9.76
C HIS A 187 -4.72 10.20 -8.93
N GLU A 188 -3.96 11.22 -9.31
CA GLU A 188 -3.92 12.53 -8.65
C GLU A 188 -3.88 13.66 -9.68
N GLY A 189 -4.26 14.87 -9.27
CA GLY A 189 -4.15 16.08 -10.08
C GLY A 189 -5.34 16.37 -10.97
N LEU A 190 -5.21 17.38 -11.81
CA LEU A 190 -6.24 17.87 -12.75
C LEU A 190 -7.57 18.19 -12.05
N ASP A 191 -8.68 17.70 -12.62
CA ASP A 191 -10.04 17.88 -12.09
C ASP A 191 -10.25 17.23 -10.71
N LEU A 192 -9.39 16.28 -10.31
CA LEU A 192 -9.40 15.67 -8.97
C LEU A 192 -8.90 16.63 -7.88
N GLU A 193 -8.20 17.73 -8.23
CA GLU A 193 -7.78 18.74 -7.25
C GLU A 193 -8.95 19.50 -6.62
N ASP A 194 -10.09 19.55 -7.31
CA ASP A 194 -11.34 20.02 -6.73
C ASP A 194 -12.14 18.82 -6.19
N PRO A 195 -12.27 18.67 -4.85
CA PRO A 195 -13.03 17.57 -4.27
C PRO A 195 -14.52 17.60 -4.57
N GLY A 196 -15.05 18.68 -5.13
CA GLY A 196 -16.43 18.79 -5.63
C GLY A 196 -16.65 18.08 -6.96
N ASN A 197 -15.59 17.72 -7.68
CA ASN A 197 -15.71 17.03 -8.97
C ASN A 197 -15.85 15.51 -8.78
N GLU A 198 -16.80 14.90 -9.51
CA GLU A 198 -16.94 13.43 -9.56
C GLU A 198 -15.75 12.81 -10.33
N PRO A 199 -15.11 11.73 -9.80
CA PRO A 199 -14.08 11.03 -10.55
C PRO A 199 -14.63 10.44 -11.85
N GLN A 200 -13.86 10.57 -12.92
CA GLN A 200 -14.28 10.21 -14.27
C GLN A 200 -14.15 8.69 -14.55
N TYR A 201 -14.73 7.84 -13.70
CA TYR A 201 -14.60 6.37 -13.79
C TYR A 201 -15.05 5.78 -15.13
N ASP A 202 -16.00 6.43 -15.81
CA ASP A 202 -16.54 5.97 -17.09
C ASP A 202 -15.78 6.57 -18.30
N LYS A 203 -14.79 7.47 -18.06
CA LYS A 203 -13.95 8.04 -19.12
C LYS A 203 -12.92 7.00 -19.57
N ALA A 204 -12.86 6.77 -20.87
CA ALA A 204 -11.88 5.85 -21.46
C ALA A 204 -10.43 6.22 -21.05
N GLY A 205 -9.68 5.26 -20.52
CA GLY A 205 -8.28 5.44 -20.09
C GLY A 205 -8.11 6.10 -18.71
N PHE A 206 -9.20 6.40 -17.98
CA PHE A 206 -9.09 6.81 -16.57
C PHE A 206 -8.72 5.59 -15.72
N LEU A 207 -9.60 4.56 -15.67
CA LEU A 207 -9.29 3.30 -14.99
C LEU A 207 -8.40 2.41 -15.84
N GLU A 208 -7.40 1.77 -15.23
CA GLU A 208 -6.44 0.87 -15.89
C GLU A 208 -6.46 -0.56 -15.32
N LEU A 209 -6.79 -0.70 -14.02
CA LEU A 209 -6.84 -2.00 -13.38
C LEU A 209 -8.25 -2.60 -13.37
N GLY A 210 -9.27 -1.77 -13.58
CA GLY A 210 -10.63 -2.21 -13.49
C GLY A 210 -11.62 -1.45 -14.36
N VAL A 211 -12.88 -1.65 -14.05
CA VAL A 211 -14.03 -0.97 -14.68
C VAL A 211 -14.88 -0.30 -13.61
N SER A 212 -15.67 0.69 -14.04
CA SER A 212 -16.68 1.29 -13.17
C SER A 212 -17.68 0.24 -12.67
N PRO A 213 -18.13 0.27 -11.41
CA PRO A 213 -19.21 -0.59 -10.92
C PRO A 213 -20.47 -0.53 -11.78
N LYS A 214 -20.73 0.59 -12.45
CA LYS A 214 -21.88 0.76 -13.37
C LYS A 214 -21.77 -0.15 -14.59
N THR A 215 -20.55 -0.37 -15.10
CA THR A 215 -20.26 -1.16 -16.30
C THR A 215 -19.83 -2.59 -16.00
N ALA A 216 -19.60 -2.92 -14.72
CA ALA A 216 -19.28 -4.28 -14.28
C ALA A 216 -20.43 -5.27 -14.59
N PRO A 217 -20.12 -6.58 -14.77
CA PRO A 217 -21.12 -7.59 -15.14
C PRO A 217 -22.33 -7.66 -14.20
N ASP A 218 -23.50 -7.94 -14.77
CA ASP A 218 -24.74 -8.16 -14.00
C ASP A 218 -24.78 -9.56 -13.33
N LYS A 219 -23.86 -10.44 -13.69
CA LYS A 219 -23.69 -11.76 -13.07
C LYS A 219 -22.55 -11.70 -12.07
N SER A 220 -22.83 -12.10 -10.82
CA SER A 220 -21.79 -12.20 -9.78
C SER A 220 -20.75 -13.26 -10.10
N GLU A 221 -19.54 -13.08 -9.60
CA GLU A 221 -18.43 -14.02 -9.69
C GLU A 221 -17.96 -14.41 -8.28
N PHE A 222 -17.56 -15.67 -8.09
CA PHE A 222 -17.07 -16.16 -6.81
C PHE A 222 -15.56 -16.35 -6.87
N VAL A 223 -14.89 -16.04 -5.76
CA VAL A 223 -13.49 -16.37 -5.52
C VAL A 223 -13.37 -17.15 -4.22
N GLU A 224 -12.49 -18.14 -4.21
CA GLU A 224 -12.14 -18.91 -3.03
C GLU A 224 -10.65 -18.74 -2.75
N LEU A 225 -10.31 -18.24 -1.57
CA LEU A 225 -8.95 -18.00 -1.10
C LEU A 225 -8.61 -18.94 0.05
N GLU A 226 -7.44 -19.56 -0.01
CA GLU A 226 -6.89 -20.33 1.09
C GLU A 226 -5.72 -19.58 1.73
N PHE A 227 -5.68 -19.59 3.06
CA PHE A 227 -4.64 -18.94 3.86
C PHE A 227 -3.96 -19.95 4.77
N GLU A 228 -2.65 -19.79 4.94
CA GLU A 228 -1.83 -20.46 5.95
C GLU A 228 -1.12 -19.38 6.79
N LYS A 229 -1.41 -19.33 8.09
CA LYS A 229 -0.85 -18.31 9.02
C LYS A 229 -1.01 -16.89 8.49
N GLY A 230 -2.19 -16.56 7.96
CA GLY A 230 -2.51 -15.24 7.41
C GLY A 230 -1.88 -14.92 6.06
N VAL A 231 -1.16 -15.85 5.44
CA VAL A 231 -0.56 -15.71 4.10
C VAL A 231 -1.47 -16.41 3.07
N PRO A 232 -1.87 -15.75 1.97
CA PRO A 232 -2.63 -16.40 0.91
C PRO A 232 -1.75 -17.41 0.17
N VAL A 233 -2.22 -18.67 0.04
CA VAL A 233 -1.47 -19.79 -0.54
C VAL A 233 -2.16 -20.45 -1.73
N ALA A 234 -3.47 -20.23 -1.91
CA ALA A 234 -4.20 -20.74 -3.06
C ALA A 234 -5.36 -19.82 -3.45
N LEU A 235 -5.69 -19.83 -4.72
CA LEU A 235 -6.85 -19.15 -5.31
C LEU A 235 -7.64 -20.14 -6.15
N ASN A 236 -8.94 -20.32 -5.87
CA ASN A 236 -9.84 -21.24 -6.56
C ASN A 236 -9.29 -22.67 -6.66
N GLY A 237 -8.62 -23.15 -5.60
CA GLY A 237 -8.00 -24.48 -5.51
C GLY A 237 -6.62 -24.59 -6.17
N GLU A 238 -6.13 -23.56 -6.85
CA GLU A 238 -4.77 -23.54 -7.44
C GLU A 238 -3.77 -22.96 -6.43
N LYS A 239 -2.76 -23.73 -6.04
CA LYS A 239 -1.66 -23.26 -5.19
C LYS A 239 -0.74 -22.32 -5.96
N LEU A 240 -0.51 -21.14 -5.44
CA LEU A 240 0.25 -20.06 -6.08
C LEU A 240 1.07 -19.30 -5.06
N LYS A 241 2.14 -18.64 -5.52
CA LYS A 241 2.82 -17.61 -4.73
C LYS A 241 1.90 -16.40 -4.50
N PRO A 242 2.06 -15.67 -3.38
CA PRO A 242 1.24 -14.50 -3.08
C PRO A 242 1.21 -13.44 -4.20
N ALA A 243 2.35 -13.16 -4.84
CA ALA A 243 2.41 -12.22 -5.96
C ALA A 243 1.53 -12.64 -7.14
N ALA A 244 1.51 -13.93 -7.48
CA ALA A 244 0.65 -14.46 -8.54
C ALA A 244 -0.84 -14.43 -8.16
N ILE A 245 -1.16 -14.66 -6.87
CA ILE A 245 -2.52 -14.53 -6.35
C ILE A 245 -3.00 -13.08 -6.51
N ILE A 246 -2.20 -12.10 -6.10
CA ILE A 246 -2.52 -10.67 -6.25
C ILE A 246 -2.76 -10.31 -7.72
N ALA A 247 -1.88 -10.75 -8.62
CA ALA A 247 -2.02 -10.48 -10.05
C ALA A 247 -3.35 -11.01 -10.61
N LYS A 248 -3.71 -12.27 -10.28
CA LYS A 248 -4.99 -12.87 -10.70
C LYS A 248 -6.19 -12.16 -10.04
N LEU A 249 -6.08 -11.78 -8.77
CA LEU A 249 -7.15 -11.06 -8.08
C LEU A 249 -7.34 -9.64 -8.62
N ASN A 250 -6.29 -8.98 -9.10
CA ASN A 250 -6.41 -7.69 -9.79
C ASN A 250 -7.26 -7.85 -11.06
N GLU A 251 -7.05 -8.90 -11.85
CA GLU A 251 -7.84 -9.17 -13.05
C GLU A 251 -9.31 -9.48 -12.71
N ILE A 252 -9.52 -10.36 -11.71
CA ILE A 252 -10.86 -10.76 -11.27
C ILE A 252 -11.60 -9.58 -10.64
N GLY A 253 -10.97 -8.89 -9.68
CA GLY A 253 -11.56 -7.76 -8.99
C GLY A 253 -11.82 -6.59 -9.91
N GLY A 254 -10.85 -6.29 -10.78
CA GLY A 254 -10.95 -5.18 -11.72
C GLY A 254 -12.16 -5.31 -12.65
N ARG A 255 -12.36 -6.49 -13.28
CA ARG A 255 -13.53 -6.70 -14.15
C ARG A 255 -14.88 -6.66 -13.41
N ASN A 256 -14.88 -6.85 -12.09
CA ASN A 256 -16.06 -6.77 -11.24
C ASN A 256 -16.25 -5.39 -10.58
N GLY A 257 -15.43 -4.40 -10.93
CA GLY A 257 -15.49 -3.04 -10.39
C GLY A 257 -15.06 -2.91 -8.92
N ILE A 258 -14.28 -3.88 -8.41
CA ILE A 258 -13.79 -3.91 -7.02
C ILE A 258 -12.58 -3.00 -6.86
N GLY A 259 -12.46 -2.35 -5.70
CA GLY A 259 -11.22 -1.72 -5.25
C GLY A 259 -11.04 -0.27 -5.70
N LEU A 260 -12.12 0.42 -6.07
CA LEU A 260 -12.10 1.86 -6.30
C LEU A 260 -12.25 2.59 -4.97
N TYR A 261 -11.33 3.50 -4.67
CA TYR A 261 -11.37 4.31 -3.46
C TYR A 261 -10.98 5.75 -3.75
N ASP A 262 -11.81 6.70 -3.33
CA ASP A 262 -11.62 8.14 -3.49
C ASP A 262 -11.58 8.78 -2.10
N VAL A 263 -10.49 9.46 -1.79
CA VAL A 263 -10.27 10.03 -0.46
C VAL A 263 -9.51 11.34 -0.52
N VAL A 264 -9.89 12.27 0.36
CA VAL A 264 -9.10 13.45 0.69
C VAL A 264 -8.30 13.13 1.95
N GLU A 265 -7.06 12.72 1.76
CA GLU A 265 -6.16 12.26 2.82
C GLU A 265 -5.34 13.39 3.45
N ASN A 266 -4.88 13.18 4.68
CA ASN A 266 -3.97 14.08 5.37
C ASN A 266 -2.51 13.69 5.06
N ARG A 267 -1.82 14.46 4.22
CA ARG A 267 -0.40 14.21 3.93
C ARG A 267 0.49 14.49 5.13
N LEU A 268 1.55 13.71 5.29
CA LEU A 268 2.59 13.92 6.31
C LEU A 268 3.19 15.33 6.26
N VAL A 269 3.31 15.90 5.07
CA VAL A 269 3.81 17.26 4.84
C VAL A 269 2.80 18.36 5.22
N GLY A 270 1.66 18.01 5.82
CA GLY A 270 0.75 18.93 6.49
C GLY A 270 -0.42 19.44 5.64
N MET A 271 -0.51 19.10 4.37
CA MET A 271 -1.64 19.48 3.52
C MET A 271 -2.62 18.33 3.32
N LYS A 272 -3.87 18.65 2.97
CA LYS A 272 -4.82 17.69 2.45
C LYS A 272 -4.61 17.50 0.94
N SER A 273 -4.74 16.26 0.46
CA SER A 273 -4.65 15.93 -0.95
C SER A 273 -5.63 14.83 -1.30
N ARG A 274 -6.26 14.93 -2.47
CA ARG A 274 -7.17 13.91 -2.96
C ARG A 274 -6.42 12.90 -3.81
N GLY A 275 -6.62 11.62 -3.52
CA GLY A 275 -6.18 10.50 -4.32
C GLY A 275 -7.37 9.60 -4.69
N VAL A 276 -7.38 9.11 -5.92
CA VAL A 276 -8.27 8.05 -6.38
C VAL A 276 -7.42 6.81 -6.62
N TYR A 277 -7.82 5.71 -6.01
CA TYR A 277 -7.02 4.47 -6.00
C TYR A 277 -7.79 3.33 -6.65
N GLU A 278 -7.06 2.52 -7.42
CA GLU A 278 -7.50 1.22 -7.91
C GLU A 278 -6.68 0.13 -7.18
N THR A 279 -7.31 -0.65 -6.31
CA THR A 279 -6.64 -1.71 -5.53
C THR A 279 -7.50 -2.98 -5.52
N PRO A 280 -7.83 -3.55 -6.69
CA PRO A 280 -8.84 -4.62 -6.76
C PRO A 280 -8.44 -5.88 -6.01
N GLY A 281 -7.25 -6.41 -6.23
CA GLY A 281 -6.76 -7.60 -5.55
C GLY A 281 -6.54 -7.39 -4.05
N GLY A 282 -6.00 -6.22 -3.69
CA GLY A 282 -5.79 -5.86 -2.30
C GLY A 282 -7.08 -5.78 -1.50
N THR A 283 -8.11 -5.17 -2.05
CA THR A 283 -9.43 -5.07 -1.43
C THR A 283 -10.06 -6.45 -1.18
N ILE A 284 -9.92 -7.37 -2.15
CA ILE A 284 -10.39 -8.76 -1.99
C ILE A 284 -9.60 -9.48 -0.89
N LEU A 285 -8.27 -9.34 -0.87
CA LEU A 285 -7.41 -9.99 0.13
C LEU A 285 -7.69 -9.48 1.55
N TYR A 286 -7.81 -8.16 1.73
CA TYR A 286 -8.15 -7.57 3.02
C TYR A 286 -9.49 -8.09 3.53
N LYS A 287 -10.51 -8.12 2.66
CA LYS A 287 -11.83 -8.65 3.04
C LYS A 287 -11.78 -10.13 3.40
N ALA A 288 -11.11 -10.95 2.62
CA ALA A 288 -11.00 -12.38 2.88
C ALA A 288 -10.24 -12.66 4.19
N HIS A 289 -9.11 -11.96 4.41
CA HIS A 289 -8.32 -12.09 5.63
C HIS A 289 -9.10 -11.64 6.87
N GLU A 290 -9.79 -10.50 6.82
CA GLU A 290 -10.69 -10.03 7.88
C GLU A 290 -11.75 -11.08 8.24
N VAL A 291 -12.42 -11.65 7.22
CA VAL A 291 -13.44 -12.68 7.42
C VAL A 291 -12.86 -13.93 8.11
N LEU A 292 -11.65 -14.37 7.71
CA LEU A 292 -11.01 -15.53 8.34
C LEU A 292 -10.65 -15.26 9.81
N GLU A 293 -10.16 -14.06 10.12
CA GLU A 293 -9.84 -13.66 11.50
C GLU A 293 -11.04 -13.69 12.42
N THR A 294 -12.27 -13.48 11.91
CA THR A 294 -13.48 -13.58 12.74
C THR A 294 -13.71 -14.97 13.33
N LEU A 295 -13.20 -16.02 12.67
CA LEU A 295 -13.26 -17.39 13.17
C LEU A 295 -12.12 -17.77 14.09
N THR A 296 -10.94 -17.19 13.89
CA THR A 296 -9.68 -17.73 14.42
C THR A 296 -9.08 -16.90 15.56
N LEU A 297 -9.49 -15.65 15.71
CA LEU A 297 -9.04 -14.77 16.78
C LEU A 297 -10.09 -14.63 17.89
N ASP A 298 -9.64 -14.67 19.14
CA ASP A 298 -10.47 -14.32 20.27
C ASP A 298 -10.74 -12.79 20.29
N LYS A 299 -11.79 -12.42 21.07
CA LYS A 299 -12.26 -11.03 21.16
C LYS A 299 -11.16 -10.03 21.54
N LEU A 300 -10.33 -10.35 22.53
CA LEU A 300 -9.33 -9.39 23.06
C LEU A 300 -8.21 -9.20 22.07
N THR A 301 -7.73 -10.28 21.46
CA THR A 301 -6.70 -10.26 20.42
C THR A 301 -7.19 -9.52 19.18
N ALA A 302 -8.39 -9.82 18.67
CA ALA A 302 -8.97 -9.17 17.50
C ALA A 302 -9.15 -7.65 17.71
N HIS A 303 -9.67 -7.24 18.87
CA HIS A 303 -9.88 -5.82 19.19
C HIS A 303 -8.54 -5.07 19.32
N LYS A 304 -7.55 -5.65 20.05
CA LYS A 304 -6.23 -5.02 20.20
C LYS A 304 -5.51 -4.92 18.87
N LYS A 305 -5.57 -5.95 18.03
CA LYS A 305 -4.99 -5.93 16.68
C LYS A 305 -5.59 -4.78 15.85
N ARG A 306 -6.93 -4.62 15.85
CA ARG A 306 -7.61 -3.54 15.12
C ARG A 306 -7.23 -2.15 15.63
N GLU A 307 -7.06 -1.98 16.94
CA GLU A 307 -6.56 -0.74 17.53
C GLU A 307 -5.15 -0.40 17.06
N LEU A 308 -4.25 -1.40 17.05
CA LEU A 308 -2.86 -1.23 16.64
C LEU A 308 -2.67 -1.10 15.12
N ALA A 309 -3.64 -1.56 14.32
CA ALA A 309 -3.62 -1.43 12.86
C ALA A 309 -3.55 0.03 12.41
N ILE A 310 -4.21 0.94 13.13
CA ILE A 310 -4.17 2.39 12.87
C ILE A 310 -2.73 2.90 12.99
N THR A 311 -2.08 2.64 14.12
CA THR A 311 -0.68 3.05 14.32
C THR A 311 0.27 2.39 13.32
N PHE A 312 0.02 1.13 12.96
CA PHE A 312 0.80 0.45 11.92
C PHE A 312 0.66 1.16 10.57
N GLY A 313 -0.57 1.51 10.18
CA GLY A 313 -0.87 2.23 8.94
C GLY A 313 -0.21 3.62 8.90
N GLU A 314 -0.30 4.38 9.99
CA GLU A 314 0.37 5.68 10.14
C GLU A 314 1.89 5.55 9.96
N LEU A 315 2.53 4.59 10.62
CA LEU A 315 3.98 4.37 10.48
C LEU A 315 4.39 4.04 9.06
N VAL A 316 3.60 3.22 8.35
CA VAL A 316 3.85 2.88 6.94
C VAL A 316 3.65 4.11 6.05
N TYR A 317 2.56 4.85 6.25
CA TYR A 317 2.25 6.05 5.48
C TYR A 317 3.34 7.12 5.62
N ASP A 318 3.86 7.29 6.85
CA ASP A 318 4.88 8.26 7.21
C ASP A 318 6.32 7.84 6.88
N GLY A 319 6.49 6.71 6.18
CA GLY A 319 7.83 6.23 5.79
C GLY A 319 8.63 5.60 6.92
N GLN A 320 8.01 5.31 8.06
CA GLN A 320 8.64 4.73 9.27
C GLN A 320 8.77 3.20 9.19
N TRP A 321 8.89 2.63 7.98
CA TRP A 321 8.94 1.18 7.76
C TRP A 321 10.02 0.49 8.61
N PHE A 322 11.20 1.09 8.70
CA PHE A 322 12.33 0.51 9.44
C PHE A 322 12.41 0.94 10.91
N SER A 323 11.40 1.65 11.42
CA SER A 323 11.37 2.10 12.83
C SER A 323 11.25 0.94 13.83
N PRO A 324 11.78 1.09 15.05
CA PRO A 324 11.64 0.08 16.11
C PRO A 324 10.17 -0.22 16.43
N LEU A 325 9.30 0.80 16.45
CA LEU A 325 7.88 0.63 16.77
C LEU A 325 7.18 -0.23 15.71
N ARG A 326 7.39 0.05 14.40
CA ARG A 326 6.81 -0.77 13.33
C ARG A 326 7.28 -2.24 13.45
N LYS A 327 8.57 -2.48 13.76
CA LYS A 327 9.11 -3.85 13.97
C LYS A 327 8.42 -4.54 15.15
N ALA A 328 8.21 -3.84 16.26
CA ALA A 328 7.51 -4.39 17.43
C ALA A 328 6.05 -4.74 17.12
N LEU A 329 5.34 -3.85 16.38
CA LEU A 329 3.98 -4.11 15.93
C LEU A 329 3.91 -5.28 14.96
N SER A 330 4.89 -5.42 14.04
CA SER A 330 4.95 -6.59 13.16
C SER A 330 5.12 -7.89 13.94
N ALA A 331 5.96 -7.92 14.98
CA ALA A 331 6.11 -9.10 15.82
C ALA A 331 4.81 -9.47 16.55
N PHE A 332 4.08 -8.47 17.06
CA PHE A 332 2.75 -8.68 17.62
C PHE A 332 1.79 -9.25 16.58
N VAL A 333 1.69 -8.63 15.40
CA VAL A 333 0.83 -9.08 14.31
C VAL A 333 1.16 -10.50 13.91
N THR A 334 2.44 -10.82 13.65
CA THR A 334 2.87 -12.18 13.27
C THR A 334 2.45 -13.22 14.29
N SER A 335 2.54 -12.92 15.59
CA SER A 335 2.12 -13.85 16.64
C SER A 335 0.60 -14.12 16.61
N THR A 336 -0.21 -13.15 16.19
CA THR A 336 -1.66 -13.34 16.07
C THR A 336 -2.05 -14.21 14.87
N GLN A 337 -1.17 -14.38 13.90
CA GLN A 337 -1.45 -15.11 12.66
C GLN A 337 -1.25 -16.62 12.75
N GLU A 338 -0.71 -17.14 13.85
CA GLU A 338 -0.36 -18.57 14.00
C GLU A 338 -1.50 -19.53 13.63
N HIS A 339 -2.75 -19.14 13.94
CA HIS A 339 -3.95 -19.93 13.69
C HIS A 339 -4.86 -19.32 12.60
N VAL A 340 -4.46 -18.25 11.96
CA VAL A 340 -5.22 -17.63 10.85
C VAL A 340 -4.99 -18.46 9.56
N THR A 341 -5.56 -19.68 9.60
CA THR A 341 -5.42 -20.68 8.54
C THR A 341 -6.81 -21.20 8.18
N GLY A 342 -7.12 -21.23 6.88
CA GLY A 342 -8.43 -21.66 6.43
C GLY A 342 -8.78 -21.17 5.05
N LYS A 343 -10.05 -21.23 4.73
CA LYS A 343 -10.62 -20.96 3.43
C LYS A 343 -11.74 -19.93 3.54
N VAL A 344 -11.74 -18.95 2.63
CA VAL A 344 -12.79 -17.93 2.52
C VAL A 344 -13.32 -17.90 1.10
N ARG A 345 -14.62 -17.90 0.95
CA ARG A 345 -15.31 -17.71 -0.31
C ARG A 345 -16.02 -16.36 -0.31
N LEU A 346 -15.73 -15.54 -1.30
CA LEU A 346 -16.37 -14.24 -1.50
C LEU A 346 -17.15 -14.24 -2.82
N GLU A 347 -18.29 -13.55 -2.82
CA GLU A 347 -19.05 -13.19 -4.01
C GLU A 347 -18.74 -11.75 -4.38
N LEU A 348 -18.35 -11.54 -5.64
CA LEU A 348 -18.02 -10.25 -6.22
C LEU A 348 -19.18 -9.79 -7.10
N TYR A 349 -19.71 -8.60 -6.81
CA TYR A 349 -20.82 -8.07 -7.58
C TYR A 349 -20.80 -6.54 -7.61
N LYS A 350 -20.54 -5.96 -8.78
CA LYS A 350 -20.63 -4.50 -9.03
C LYS A 350 -19.97 -3.67 -7.93
N GLY A 351 -18.68 -3.90 -7.68
CA GLY A 351 -17.90 -3.18 -6.68
C GLY A 351 -18.08 -3.66 -5.24
N ASN A 352 -18.95 -4.63 -4.98
CA ASN A 352 -19.20 -5.15 -3.65
C ASN A 352 -18.54 -6.50 -3.43
N LEU A 353 -18.11 -6.75 -2.19
CA LEU A 353 -17.61 -8.03 -1.69
C LEU A 353 -18.56 -8.57 -0.62
N ILE A 354 -19.14 -9.73 -0.90
CA ILE A 354 -20.11 -10.39 -0.03
C ILE A 354 -19.48 -11.67 0.50
N ASN A 355 -19.51 -11.87 1.82
CA ASN A 355 -19.06 -13.13 2.41
C ASN A 355 -20.01 -14.26 2.01
N ALA A 356 -19.48 -15.27 1.32
CA ALA A 356 -20.20 -16.44 0.84
C ALA A 356 -19.80 -17.75 1.59
N GLY A 357 -18.94 -17.64 2.58
CA GLY A 357 -18.55 -18.74 3.47
C GLY A 357 -17.11 -18.64 3.95
N VAL A 358 -16.86 -19.19 5.14
CA VAL A 358 -15.54 -19.24 5.76
C VAL A 358 -15.38 -20.55 6.55
N TRP A 359 -14.19 -21.17 6.45
CA TRP A 359 -13.86 -22.44 7.11
C TRP A 359 -12.44 -22.37 7.66
N SER A 360 -12.25 -22.87 8.87
CA SER A 360 -10.94 -22.99 9.48
C SER A 360 -10.86 -24.23 10.38
N PRO A 361 -9.74 -24.98 10.35
CA PRO A 361 -9.48 -26.02 11.34
C PRO A 361 -9.25 -25.46 12.75
N TYR A 362 -8.97 -24.16 12.87
CA TYR A 362 -8.74 -23.44 14.12
C TYR A 362 -9.95 -22.56 14.50
N SER A 363 -11.14 -22.86 13.98
CA SER A 363 -12.35 -22.10 14.28
C SER A 363 -12.66 -22.10 15.78
N LEU A 364 -12.82 -20.91 16.34
CA LEU A 364 -13.34 -20.69 17.69
C LEU A 364 -14.87 -20.70 17.72
N TYR A 365 -15.53 -20.68 16.55
CA TYR A 365 -16.97 -20.87 16.45
C TYR A 365 -17.28 -22.36 16.60
N ARG A 366 -18.06 -22.68 17.62
CA ARG A 366 -18.49 -24.03 17.94
C ARG A 366 -20.02 -24.08 17.87
N GLU A 367 -20.53 -24.79 16.88
CA GLU A 367 -21.98 -24.91 16.65
C GLU A 367 -22.67 -25.57 17.86
N ASP A 368 -22.06 -26.58 18.48
CA ASP A 368 -22.53 -27.27 19.69
C ASP A 368 -22.67 -26.32 20.90
N ILE A 369 -21.93 -25.23 20.96
CA ILE A 369 -22.02 -24.21 22.02
C ILE A 369 -22.93 -23.05 21.59
N ALA A 370 -22.80 -22.59 20.35
CA ALA A 370 -23.45 -21.37 19.86
C ALA A 370 -24.84 -21.56 19.27
N THR A 371 -25.32 -22.81 19.15
CA THR A 371 -26.62 -23.13 18.56
C THR A 371 -27.79 -22.54 19.36
N PHE A 372 -28.80 -22.05 18.64
CA PHE A 372 -30.11 -21.69 19.22
C PHE A 372 -31.07 -22.88 19.31
N ALA A 373 -30.69 -24.05 18.79
CA ALA A 373 -31.47 -25.26 18.89
C ALA A 373 -31.44 -25.84 20.32
N ALA A 374 -32.43 -26.66 20.65
CA ALA A 374 -32.44 -27.37 21.92
C ALA A 374 -31.26 -28.38 21.99
N GLY A 375 -30.63 -28.50 23.15
CA GLY A 375 -29.59 -29.50 23.41
C GLY A 375 -28.15 -29.04 23.19
N GLY A 376 -27.88 -27.72 23.03
CA GLY A 376 -26.52 -27.19 23.03
C GLY A 376 -25.82 -27.31 24.40
N ASP A 377 -24.47 -27.37 24.36
CA ASP A 377 -23.66 -27.56 25.58
C ASP A 377 -23.55 -26.29 26.46
N TYR A 378 -24.12 -25.16 26.02
CA TYR A 378 -24.11 -23.91 26.78
C TYR A 378 -25.16 -23.92 27.89
N LYS A 379 -24.70 -23.84 29.13
CA LYS A 379 -25.60 -23.82 30.30
C LYS A 379 -26.07 -22.39 30.59
N GLN A 380 -27.27 -22.05 30.09
CA GLN A 380 -27.83 -20.69 30.20
C GLN A 380 -27.94 -20.16 31.63
N SER A 381 -28.21 -21.06 32.63
CA SER A 381 -28.32 -20.66 34.05
C SER A 381 -27.04 -20.02 34.62
N ASP A 382 -25.87 -20.34 34.08
CA ASP A 382 -24.59 -19.79 34.57
C ASP A 382 -24.47 -18.28 34.28
N ALA A 383 -25.20 -17.80 33.28
CA ALA A 383 -25.26 -16.37 32.95
C ALA A 383 -25.85 -15.52 34.09
N THR A 384 -26.74 -16.07 34.91
CA THR A 384 -27.38 -15.36 36.05
C THR A 384 -26.34 -14.86 37.05
N GLY A 385 -25.40 -15.73 37.46
CA GLY A 385 -24.35 -15.39 38.40
C GLY A 385 -23.37 -14.40 37.80
N PHE A 386 -22.94 -14.62 36.54
CA PHE A 386 -22.07 -13.71 35.82
C PHE A 386 -22.68 -12.29 35.71
N ILE A 387 -23.93 -12.16 35.26
CA ILE A 387 -24.62 -10.90 35.09
C ILE A 387 -24.78 -10.16 36.43
N SER A 388 -25.10 -10.88 37.51
CA SER A 388 -25.24 -10.31 38.84
C SER A 388 -23.96 -9.62 39.33
N ILE A 389 -22.81 -10.28 39.12
CA ILE A 389 -21.49 -9.72 39.54
C ILE A 389 -21.02 -8.62 38.55
N TYR A 390 -21.10 -8.87 37.27
CA TYR A 390 -20.66 -7.93 36.22
C TYR A 390 -21.50 -6.65 36.23
N GLY A 391 -22.79 -6.74 36.50
CA GLY A 391 -23.71 -5.59 36.58
C GLY A 391 -23.71 -4.85 37.91
N LEU A 392 -22.96 -5.31 38.93
CA LEU A 392 -22.96 -4.69 40.27
C LEU A 392 -22.55 -3.20 40.24
N PRO A 393 -21.52 -2.75 39.53
CA PRO A 393 -21.19 -1.32 39.45
C PRO A 393 -22.35 -0.49 38.88
N THR A 394 -23.02 -0.98 37.83
CA THR A 394 -24.16 -0.29 37.22
C THR A 394 -25.34 -0.19 38.21
N LYS A 395 -25.60 -1.24 38.93
CA LYS A 395 -26.65 -1.26 39.95
C LYS A 395 -26.34 -0.27 41.09
N VAL A 396 -25.13 -0.27 41.60
CA VAL A 396 -24.70 0.65 42.67
C VAL A 396 -24.78 2.11 42.21
N GLN A 397 -24.35 2.40 40.98
CA GLN A 397 -24.46 3.74 40.42
C GLN A 397 -25.91 4.22 40.31
N ALA A 398 -26.83 3.36 39.90
CA ALA A 398 -28.25 3.68 39.82
C ALA A 398 -28.85 3.99 41.23
N ILE A 399 -28.47 3.20 42.24
CA ILE A 399 -28.89 3.44 43.63
C ILE A 399 -28.42 4.80 44.11
N VAL A 400 -27.11 5.13 43.96
CA VAL A 400 -26.53 6.40 44.38
C VAL A 400 -27.18 7.58 43.67
N ASN A 401 -27.48 7.45 42.36
CA ASN A 401 -28.14 8.52 41.62
C ASN A 401 -29.58 8.77 42.13
N SER A 402 -30.35 7.70 42.38
CA SER A 402 -31.72 7.82 42.87
C SER A 402 -31.78 8.39 44.30
N GLU A 403 -30.81 8.11 45.15
CA GLU A 403 -30.69 8.71 46.49
C GLU A 403 -30.46 10.22 46.43
N LYS A 404 -29.67 10.70 45.43
CA LYS A 404 -29.41 12.15 45.24
C LYS A 404 -30.53 12.90 44.54
N GLU A 405 -31.36 12.22 43.72
CA GLU A 405 -32.52 12.85 43.09
C GLU A 405 -33.72 12.97 44.06
N GLY A 406 -33.68 12.22 45.16
CA GLY A 406 -34.69 12.27 46.23
C GLY A 406 -34.41 13.28 47.36
N GLU A 407 -33.24 13.91 47.35
CA GLU A 407 -32.87 15.07 48.20
C GLU A 407 -33.16 16.40 47.46
#